data_ba4f285dd50b3bd3f662557bf5d375e2
#
_entry.id   ba4f285dd50b3bd3f662557bf5d375e2
#
_cell.length_a   1.000
_cell.length_b   1.000
_cell.length_c   1.000
_cell.angle_alpha   90.00
_cell.angle_beta   90.00
_cell.angle_gamma   90.00
#
_symmetry.space_group_name_H-M   'P 1'
#
loop_
_entity.id
_entity.type
_entity.pdbx_description
1 polymer ?
#
loop_
_entity_poly.entity_id
_entity_poly.type
_entity_poly.pdbx_seq_one_letter_code
_entity_poly.pdbx_strand_id
1 'polypeptide(L)'
;MAEIRIERCSALPPEEAWRRLTRWELHAAHVPLTRITVVTPGPNRVGTRFVARTGAGPAGFDDPMEVVRWEPPRPGRPGFCDLEKRGRVVLGRASIEVRPEGCGCRVVWREELRIAGLPGAFDGPTARSGRLLFGRAVAGLLRD
;
A
#
# COMPACT_ATOMS: atom_id res chain seq x y z
N MET A 1 -14.13 2.80 11.00
CA MET A 1 -13.15 2.57 9.96
C MET A 1 -11.83 2.17 10.61
N ALA A 2 -11.22 1.10 10.16
CA ALA A 2 -9.95 0.65 10.73
C ALA A 2 -8.81 1.52 10.21
N GLU A 3 -7.93 1.93 11.12
CA GLU A 3 -6.76 2.73 10.80
C GLU A 3 -5.49 1.93 11.07
N ILE A 4 -4.59 1.93 10.08
CA ILE A 4 -3.32 1.21 10.14
C ILE A 4 -2.21 2.22 9.86
N ARG A 5 -1.18 2.20 10.69
CA ARG A 5 0.02 3.01 10.48
C ARG A 5 1.24 2.14 10.69
N ILE A 6 2.12 2.12 9.71
CA ILE A 6 3.37 1.37 9.74
C ILE A 6 4.50 2.33 9.45
N GLU A 7 5.51 2.34 10.32
CA GLU A 7 6.75 3.09 10.10
C GLU A 7 7.93 2.13 10.04
N ARG A 8 8.81 2.34 9.07
CA ARG A 8 10.05 1.57 8.93
C ARG A 8 11.19 2.49 8.52
N CYS A 9 12.34 2.31 9.17
CA CYS A 9 13.58 2.89 8.71
C CYS A 9 14.28 1.88 7.80
N SER A 10 14.92 2.38 6.74
CA SER A 10 15.63 1.55 5.77
C SER A 10 16.96 2.19 5.41
N ALA A 11 17.96 1.35 5.15
CA ALA A 11 19.24 1.80 4.62
C ALA A 11 19.18 2.11 3.13
N LEU A 12 18.08 1.77 2.46
CA LEU A 12 17.90 2.06 1.03
C LEU A 12 17.82 3.57 0.80
N PRO A 13 18.36 4.04 -0.33
CA PRO A 13 18.09 5.41 -0.76
C PRO A 13 16.59 5.65 -0.92
N PRO A 14 16.09 6.88 -0.68
CA PRO A 14 14.65 7.16 -0.81
C PRO A 14 14.07 6.75 -2.17
N GLU A 15 14.78 6.97 -3.25
CA GLU A 15 14.32 6.64 -4.60
C GLU A 15 14.14 5.14 -4.79
N GLU A 16 15.05 4.34 -4.24
CA GLU A 16 14.97 2.89 -4.34
C GLU A 16 13.83 2.33 -3.48
N ALA A 17 13.66 2.84 -2.26
CA ALA A 17 12.53 2.48 -1.41
C ALA A 17 11.20 2.84 -2.09
N TRP A 18 11.13 4.04 -2.66
CA TRP A 18 9.96 4.50 -3.42
C TRP A 18 9.64 3.57 -4.59
N ARG A 19 10.66 3.23 -5.37
CA ARG A 19 10.49 2.35 -6.53
C ARG A 19 9.91 1.00 -6.11
N ARG A 20 10.41 0.41 -5.05
CA ARG A 20 9.93 -0.89 -4.56
C ARG A 20 8.49 -0.81 -4.02
N LEU A 21 8.18 0.25 -3.27
CA LEU A 21 6.87 0.42 -2.66
C LEU A 21 5.78 0.78 -3.66
N THR A 22 6.13 1.42 -4.76
CA THR A 22 5.17 1.83 -5.79
C THR A 22 5.15 0.93 -7.02
N ARG A 23 5.92 -0.13 -7.02
CA ARG A 23 5.81 -1.20 -8.00
C ARG A 23 4.79 -2.20 -7.48
N TRP A 24 3.55 -1.95 -7.84
CA TRP A 24 2.39 -2.60 -7.22
C TRP A 24 2.44 -4.13 -7.29
N GLU A 25 2.92 -4.68 -8.39
CA GLU A 25 3.00 -6.13 -8.59
C GLU A 25 3.90 -6.82 -7.55
N LEU A 26 4.88 -6.13 -7.02
CA LEU A 26 5.79 -6.70 -6.02
C LEU A 26 5.09 -6.96 -4.69
N HIS A 27 4.00 -6.26 -4.41
CA HIS A 27 3.24 -6.46 -3.18
C HIS A 27 2.63 -7.85 -3.09
N ALA A 28 2.27 -8.43 -4.22
CA ALA A 28 1.67 -9.75 -4.28
C ALA A 28 2.57 -10.86 -3.72
N ALA A 29 3.90 -10.69 -3.81
CA ALA A 29 4.85 -11.64 -3.27
C ALA A 29 4.85 -11.69 -1.74
N HIS A 30 4.35 -10.65 -1.09
CA HIS A 30 4.37 -10.49 0.36
C HIS A 30 2.99 -10.56 1.01
N VAL A 31 1.93 -10.68 0.23
CA VAL A 31 0.56 -10.80 0.72
C VAL A 31 -0.02 -12.14 0.27
N PRO A 32 -0.38 -13.03 1.21
CA PRO A 32 -0.88 -14.35 0.85
C PRO A 32 -2.14 -14.29 -0.02
N LEU A 33 -2.25 -15.23 -0.96
CA LEU A 33 -3.42 -15.40 -1.82
C LEU A 33 -3.81 -14.14 -2.60
N THR A 34 -2.84 -13.30 -2.93
CA THR A 34 -3.10 -12.03 -3.59
C THR A 34 -2.38 -11.96 -4.93
N ARG A 35 -3.08 -11.47 -5.95
CA ARG A 35 -2.54 -11.12 -7.26
C ARG A 35 -2.80 -9.64 -7.51
N ILE A 36 -1.82 -8.97 -8.11
CA ILE A 36 -1.99 -7.55 -8.46
C ILE A 36 -1.82 -7.40 -9.97
N THR A 37 -2.81 -6.77 -10.58
CA THR A 37 -2.82 -6.45 -12.00
C THR A 37 -2.88 -4.94 -12.15
N VAL A 38 -1.89 -4.37 -12.82
CA VAL A 38 -1.90 -2.94 -13.17
C VAL A 38 -2.72 -2.79 -14.45
N VAL A 39 -3.80 -2.02 -14.36
CA VAL A 39 -4.76 -1.84 -15.46
C VAL A 39 -4.33 -0.71 -16.39
N THR A 40 -3.78 0.37 -15.83
CA THR A 40 -3.37 1.54 -16.59
C THR A 40 -1.98 1.33 -17.17
N PRO A 41 -1.79 1.39 -18.50
CA PRO A 41 -0.48 1.23 -19.11
C PRO A 41 0.44 2.40 -18.84
N GLY A 42 1.74 2.16 -18.96
CA GLY A 42 2.78 3.17 -18.80
C GLY A 42 3.25 3.34 -17.36
N PRO A 43 4.13 4.33 -17.12
CA PRO A 43 4.66 4.57 -15.78
C PRO A 43 3.59 5.09 -14.84
N ASN A 44 3.81 4.90 -13.53
CA ASN A 44 2.92 5.38 -12.49
C ASN A 44 2.74 6.89 -12.55
N ARG A 45 1.52 7.32 -12.31
CA ARG A 45 1.11 8.74 -12.29
C ARG A 45 -0.23 8.87 -11.59
N VAL A 46 -0.71 10.08 -11.38
CA VAL A 46 -2.09 10.30 -10.97
C VAL A 46 -3.02 9.69 -12.02
N GLY A 47 -3.97 8.90 -11.58
CA GLY A 47 -4.90 8.16 -12.45
C GLY A 47 -4.49 6.71 -12.72
N THR A 48 -3.29 6.29 -12.33
CA THR A 48 -2.89 4.89 -12.42
C THR A 48 -3.83 4.03 -11.59
N ARG A 49 -4.36 2.97 -12.20
CA ARG A 49 -5.26 2.01 -11.56
C ARG A 49 -4.65 0.62 -11.54
N PHE A 50 -4.84 -0.07 -10.44
CA PHE A 50 -4.47 -1.47 -10.30
C PHE A 50 -5.50 -2.18 -9.42
N VAL A 51 -5.56 -3.50 -9.56
CA VAL A 51 -6.51 -4.33 -8.84
C VAL A 51 -5.73 -5.38 -8.05
N ALA A 52 -5.96 -5.44 -6.75
CA ALA A 52 -5.50 -6.52 -5.90
C ALA A 52 -6.64 -7.53 -5.76
N ARG A 53 -6.44 -8.75 -6.25
CA ARG A 53 -7.39 -9.82 -6.05
C ARG A 53 -6.89 -10.74 -4.97
N THR A 54 -7.68 -10.88 -3.91
CA THR A 54 -7.37 -11.69 -2.74
C THR A 54 -8.35 -12.84 -2.62
N GLY A 55 -7.84 -14.03 -2.28
CA GLY A 55 -8.65 -15.22 -2.07
C GLY A 55 -8.57 -16.19 -3.24
N ALA A 56 -9.23 -17.34 -3.08
CA ALA A 56 -9.23 -18.41 -4.06
C ALA A 56 -10.61 -18.59 -4.69
N GLY A 57 -10.66 -18.66 -6.04
CA GLY A 57 -11.87 -18.92 -6.78
C GLY A 57 -13.03 -18.00 -6.44
N PRO A 58 -14.27 -18.53 -6.28
CA PRO A 58 -15.45 -17.70 -6.01
C PRO A 58 -15.44 -16.99 -4.66
N ALA A 59 -14.60 -17.43 -3.72
CA ALA A 59 -14.46 -16.79 -2.41
C ALA A 59 -13.56 -15.55 -2.46
N GLY A 60 -12.86 -15.33 -3.57
CA GLY A 60 -11.99 -14.17 -3.73
C GLY A 60 -12.77 -12.88 -3.98
N PHE A 61 -12.10 -11.76 -3.73
CA PHE A 61 -12.64 -10.43 -4.01
C PHE A 61 -11.59 -9.52 -4.62
N ASP A 62 -12.07 -8.50 -5.33
CA ASP A 62 -11.22 -7.50 -5.95
C ASP A 62 -11.18 -6.24 -5.08
N ASP A 63 -9.98 -5.67 -4.96
CA ASP A 63 -9.74 -4.38 -4.32
C ASP A 63 -9.08 -3.46 -5.34
N PRO A 64 -9.87 -2.79 -6.20
CA PRO A 64 -9.33 -1.84 -7.16
C PRO A 64 -8.93 -0.54 -6.46
N MET A 65 -7.77 0.00 -6.86
CA MET A 65 -7.21 1.22 -6.31
C MET A 65 -6.77 2.16 -7.41
N GLU A 66 -6.79 3.45 -7.10
CA GLU A 66 -6.35 4.49 -8.02
C GLU A 66 -5.39 5.44 -7.32
N VAL A 67 -4.31 5.78 -8.00
CA VAL A 67 -3.35 6.80 -7.55
C VAL A 67 -3.99 8.18 -7.71
N VAL A 68 -4.13 8.91 -6.62
CA VAL A 68 -4.72 10.25 -6.62
C VAL A 68 -3.72 11.36 -6.28
N ARG A 69 -2.54 10.99 -5.77
CA ARG A 69 -1.41 11.88 -5.56
C ARG A 69 -0.13 11.14 -5.91
N TRP A 70 0.73 11.78 -6.68
CA TRP A 70 1.99 11.19 -7.12
C TRP A 70 3.10 12.23 -7.08
N GLU A 71 3.91 12.20 -6.03
CA GLU A 71 5.04 13.11 -5.83
C GLU A 71 6.26 12.28 -5.43
N PRO A 72 7.06 11.82 -6.39
CA PRO A 72 8.27 11.05 -6.08
C PRO A 72 9.25 11.82 -5.21
N PRO A 73 10.05 11.14 -4.38
CA PRO A 73 11.05 11.80 -3.57
C PRO A 73 12.12 12.46 -4.45
N ARG A 74 12.63 13.57 -3.97
CA ARG A 74 13.73 14.32 -4.58
C ARG A 74 14.80 14.55 -3.52
N PRO A 75 16.03 14.91 -3.90
CA PRO A 75 17.07 15.23 -2.93
C PRO A 75 16.57 16.25 -1.89
N GLY A 76 16.61 15.86 -0.60
CA GLY A 76 16.15 16.69 0.49
C GLY A 76 14.63 16.83 0.63
N ARG A 77 13.82 16.15 -0.20
CA ARG A 77 12.36 16.24 -0.15
C ARG A 77 11.70 14.87 -0.06
N PRO A 78 10.69 14.71 0.80
CA PRO A 78 9.93 13.46 0.87
C PRO A 78 9.09 13.23 -0.37
N GLY A 79 8.83 11.94 -0.67
CA GLY A 79 7.85 11.54 -1.67
C GLY A 79 6.53 11.18 -1.03
N PHE A 80 5.43 11.41 -1.76
CA PHE A 80 4.07 11.09 -1.33
C PHE A 80 3.30 10.41 -2.44
N CYS A 81 2.66 9.30 -2.11
CA CYS A 81 1.73 8.62 -3.00
C CYS A 81 0.45 8.33 -2.23
N ASP A 82 -0.67 8.87 -2.70
CA ASP A 82 -1.97 8.60 -2.10
C ASP A 82 -2.80 7.75 -3.05
N LEU A 83 -3.50 6.79 -2.46
CA LEU A 83 -4.36 5.84 -3.14
C LEU A 83 -5.77 5.94 -2.60
N GLU A 84 -6.76 5.86 -3.49
CA GLU A 84 -8.16 5.68 -3.10
C GLU A 84 -8.64 4.31 -3.55
N LYS A 85 -9.37 3.64 -2.68
CA LYS A 85 -10.02 2.38 -2.99
C LYS A 85 -11.28 2.64 -3.80
N ARG A 86 -11.41 1.95 -4.94
CA ARG A 86 -12.49 2.17 -5.90
C ARG A 86 -13.45 0.99 -5.98
N GLY A 87 -13.32 0.02 -5.07
CA GLY A 87 -14.13 -1.17 -5.05
C GLY A 87 -15.39 -1.05 -4.19
N ARG A 88 -16.05 -2.19 -4.03
CA ARG A 88 -17.31 -2.32 -3.27
C ARG A 88 -17.13 -3.10 -1.97
N VAL A 89 -16.07 -3.88 -1.87
CA VAL A 89 -15.81 -4.75 -0.72
C VAL A 89 -14.91 -4.06 0.28
N VAL A 90 -13.77 -3.57 -0.18
CA VAL A 90 -12.83 -2.81 0.67
C VAL A 90 -12.91 -1.35 0.28
N LEU A 91 -13.22 -0.51 1.27
CA LEU A 91 -13.43 0.92 1.10
C LEU A 91 -12.38 1.69 1.91
N GLY A 92 -12.01 2.86 1.43
CA GLY A 92 -11.08 3.73 2.13
C GLY A 92 -9.95 4.26 1.26
N ARG A 93 -8.81 4.50 1.89
CA ARG A 93 -7.63 5.09 1.24
C ARG A 93 -6.35 4.63 1.89
N ALA A 94 -5.25 4.80 1.18
CA ALA A 94 -3.91 4.52 1.69
C ALA A 94 -2.98 5.66 1.29
N SER A 95 -1.92 5.87 2.06
CA SER A 95 -0.85 6.79 1.70
C SER A 95 0.51 6.20 2.00
N ILE A 96 1.47 6.50 1.14
CA ILE A 96 2.86 6.12 1.28
C ILE A 96 3.69 7.38 1.32
N GLU A 97 4.49 7.55 2.37
CA GLU A 97 5.46 8.63 2.48
C GLU A 97 6.85 8.02 2.57
N VAL A 98 7.77 8.51 1.75
CA VAL A 98 9.18 8.13 1.80
C VAL A 98 9.99 9.38 2.07
N ARG A 99 10.61 9.45 3.23
CA ARG A 99 11.32 10.62 3.72
C ARG A 99 12.82 10.32 3.84
N PRO A 100 13.71 11.19 3.32
CA PRO A 100 15.13 11.03 3.57
C PRO A 100 15.42 11.10 5.08
N GLU A 101 16.25 10.20 5.58
CA GLU A 101 16.65 10.19 6.99
C GLU A 101 18.03 9.55 7.11
N GLY A 102 19.00 10.33 7.61
CA GLY A 102 20.37 9.83 7.73
C GLY A 102 20.94 9.39 6.39
N CYS A 103 21.50 8.18 6.35
CA CYS A 103 22.04 7.57 5.13
C CYS A 103 21.01 6.78 4.32
N GLY A 104 19.76 6.75 4.78
CA GLY A 104 18.70 5.98 4.15
C GLY A 104 17.40 6.76 4.12
N CYS A 105 16.31 6.11 4.50
CA CYS A 105 15.00 6.71 4.49
C CYS A 105 14.10 6.18 5.61
N ARG A 106 13.02 6.92 5.85
CA ARG A 106 11.91 6.49 6.68
C ARG A 106 10.68 6.35 5.80
N VAL A 107 10.02 5.20 5.90
CA VAL A 107 8.79 4.91 5.19
C VAL A 107 7.64 4.95 6.18
N VAL A 108 6.59 5.69 5.83
CA VAL A 108 5.35 5.72 6.60
C VAL A 108 4.21 5.29 5.68
N TRP A 109 3.58 4.18 6.03
CA TRP A 109 2.40 3.66 5.36
C TRP A 109 1.20 3.89 6.25
N ARG A 110 0.20 4.59 5.74
CA ARG A 110 -1.08 4.78 6.43
C ARG A 110 -2.19 4.20 5.59
N GLU A 111 -3.12 3.54 6.25
CA GLU A 111 -4.27 2.99 5.58
C GLU A 111 -5.51 3.15 6.45
N GLU A 112 -6.56 3.68 5.86
CA GLU A 112 -7.90 3.70 6.43
C GLU A 112 -8.74 2.75 5.60
N LEU A 113 -9.28 1.72 6.21
CA LEU A 113 -10.08 0.75 5.48
C LEU A 113 -11.32 0.33 6.26
N ARG A 114 -12.35 0.01 5.49
CA ARG A 114 -13.59 -0.57 5.97
C ARG A 114 -14.01 -1.66 5.01
N ILE A 115 -14.40 -2.80 5.56
CA ILE A 115 -14.97 -3.90 4.78
C ILE A 115 -16.48 -3.72 4.75
N ALA A 116 -17.07 -3.68 3.56
CA ALA A 116 -18.51 -3.48 3.39
C ALA A 116 -19.29 -4.60 4.12
N GLY A 117 -20.29 -4.20 4.89
CA GLY A 117 -21.13 -5.14 5.65
C GLY A 117 -20.54 -5.59 6.98
N LEU A 118 -19.30 -5.20 7.31
CA LEU A 118 -18.69 -5.55 8.59
C LEU A 118 -18.98 -4.45 9.62
N PRO A 119 -19.59 -4.80 10.80
CA PRO A 119 -19.86 -3.79 11.83
C PRO A 119 -18.59 -3.13 12.37
N GLY A 120 -18.73 -1.90 12.86
CA GLY A 120 -17.60 -1.13 13.42
C GLY A 120 -16.90 -1.79 14.61
N ALA A 121 -17.58 -2.71 15.32
CA ALA A 121 -16.97 -3.49 16.41
C ALA A 121 -15.78 -4.33 15.94
N PHE A 122 -15.68 -4.62 14.62
CA PHE A 122 -14.58 -5.37 14.04
C PHE A 122 -13.40 -4.49 13.58
N ASP A 123 -13.48 -3.17 13.76
CA ASP A 123 -12.42 -2.26 13.34
C ASP A 123 -11.09 -2.56 14.06
N GLY A 124 -11.12 -2.84 15.35
CA GLY A 124 -9.93 -3.17 16.13
C GLY A 124 -9.22 -4.44 15.63
N PRO A 125 -9.91 -5.58 15.54
CA PRO A 125 -9.33 -6.81 14.96
C PRO A 125 -8.86 -6.62 13.52
N THR A 126 -9.60 -5.90 12.70
CA THR A 126 -9.24 -5.60 11.31
C THR A 126 -7.95 -4.78 11.25
N ALA A 127 -7.82 -3.75 12.09
CA ALA A 127 -6.60 -2.94 12.15
C ALA A 127 -5.40 -3.76 12.61
N ARG A 128 -5.58 -4.65 13.58
CA ARG A 128 -4.52 -5.52 14.08
C ARG A 128 -4.03 -6.49 12.99
N SER A 129 -4.96 -7.16 12.32
CA SER A 129 -4.63 -8.09 11.22
C SER A 129 -3.95 -7.36 10.07
N GLY A 130 -4.45 -6.20 9.69
CA GLY A 130 -3.87 -5.38 8.64
C GLY A 130 -2.48 -4.90 8.98
N ARG A 131 -2.25 -4.50 10.23
CA ARG A 131 -0.93 -4.05 10.68
C ARG A 131 0.11 -5.17 10.61
N LEU A 132 -0.26 -6.39 10.95
CA LEU A 132 0.62 -7.54 10.79
C LEU A 132 0.90 -7.83 9.32
N LEU A 133 -0.12 -7.87 8.50
CA LEU A 133 -0.03 -8.21 7.09
C LEU A 133 0.77 -7.18 6.31
N PHE A 134 0.39 -5.92 6.40
CA PHE A 134 1.06 -4.82 5.69
C PHE A 134 2.45 -4.52 6.27
N GLY A 135 2.63 -4.72 7.58
CA GLY A 135 3.94 -4.60 8.20
C GLY A 135 4.94 -5.58 7.64
N ARG A 136 4.52 -6.82 7.41
CA ARG A 136 5.35 -7.84 6.76
C ARG A 136 5.61 -7.51 5.30
N ALA A 137 4.60 -7.00 4.60
CA ALA A 137 4.74 -6.62 3.20
C ALA A 137 5.74 -5.48 3.03
N VAL A 138 5.63 -4.43 3.82
CA VAL A 138 6.57 -3.29 3.80
C VAL A 138 7.98 -3.75 4.14
N ALA A 139 8.14 -4.55 5.20
CA ALA A 139 9.45 -5.07 5.59
C ALA A 139 10.06 -5.93 4.47
N GLY A 140 9.25 -6.77 3.81
CA GLY A 140 9.69 -7.60 2.70
C GLY A 140 10.12 -6.79 1.48
N LEU A 141 9.37 -5.75 1.13
CA LEU A 141 9.69 -4.88 -0.01
C LEU A 141 10.96 -4.08 0.20
N LEU A 142 11.26 -3.70 1.44
CA LEU A 142 12.45 -2.93 1.79
C LEU A 142 13.69 -3.79 2.06
N ARG A 143 13.54 -5.10 2.03
CA ARG A 143 14.64 -6.03 2.27
C ARG A 143 15.57 -6.11 1.06
N ASP A 144 16.88 -6.22 1.30
CA ASP A 144 17.88 -6.43 0.24
C ASP A 144 17.86 -7.86 -0.30
#